data_9d866a27866a9237ae52f7005b423242
#
_entry.id   9d866a27866a9237ae52f7005b423242
#
_cell.length_a   1.000
_cell.length_b   1.000
_cell.length_c   1.000
_cell.angle_alpha   90.00
_cell.angle_beta   90.00
_cell.angle_gamma   90.00
#
_symmetry.space_group_name_H-M   'P 1'
#
loop_
_entity.id
_entity.type
_entity.pdbx_description
1 polymer ?
#
loop_
_entity_poly.entity_id
_entity_poly.type
_entity_poly.pdbx_seq_one_letter_code
_entity_poly.pdbx_strand_id
1 'polypeptide(L)'
;PYSVSINSLFINDQSTSTQYSTADITVTLAHELGHYLGLHHAFSENDEGIYDGCFDSDYCDDTPTYNKVEYDADYAYTAKNDPANFTFDYLVKRENCKTNQTFTSTNIMDYSVSYSDRFTNDQRSRIRHVLTYSPLIPGPKQGQTQTRSVVEGPIDLPIRTAR
;
A
#
# COMPACT_ATOMS: atom_id res chain seq x y z
N PRO A 1 -9.48 15.02 -8.16
CA PRO A 1 -9.27 14.06 -9.23
C PRO A 1 -8.84 12.72 -8.64
N TYR A 2 -9.54 11.67 -9.04
CA TYR A 2 -9.21 10.32 -8.59
C TYR A 2 -8.17 9.74 -9.56
N SER A 3 -6.90 9.84 -9.19
CA SER A 3 -5.80 9.36 -10.03
C SER A 3 -4.67 8.85 -9.14
N VAL A 4 -3.95 7.85 -9.65
CA VAL A 4 -2.68 7.40 -9.10
C VAL A 4 -1.56 8.16 -9.81
N SER A 5 -0.66 8.75 -9.04
CA SER A 5 0.51 9.47 -9.57
C SER A 5 1.79 8.82 -9.04
N ILE A 6 2.70 8.49 -9.94
CA ILE A 6 3.99 7.89 -9.61
C ILE A 6 5.10 8.83 -10.07
N ASN A 7 6.11 9.00 -9.22
CA ASN A 7 7.28 9.80 -9.58
C ASN A 7 8.02 9.12 -10.75
N SER A 8 8.27 9.86 -11.82
CA SER A 8 8.93 9.36 -13.03
C SER A 8 10.35 8.82 -12.78
N LEU A 9 11.00 9.19 -11.68
CA LEU A 9 12.31 8.66 -11.29
C LEU A 9 12.27 7.15 -11.03
N PHE A 10 11.11 6.59 -10.65
CA PHE A 10 10.94 5.15 -10.41
C PHE A 10 10.66 4.35 -11.70
N ILE A 11 10.30 5.00 -12.82
CA ILE A 11 9.93 4.32 -14.07
C ILE A 11 11.15 3.66 -14.73
N ASN A 12 12.35 4.16 -14.48
CA ASN A 12 13.60 3.67 -15.07
C ASN A 12 14.41 2.77 -14.14
N ASP A 13 13.90 2.45 -12.96
CA ASP A 13 14.57 1.51 -12.07
C ASP A 13 14.49 0.11 -12.66
N GLN A 14 15.57 -0.31 -13.30
CA GLN A 14 15.77 -1.65 -13.82
C GLN A 14 16.32 -2.55 -12.70
N SER A 15 15.69 -2.55 -11.55
CA SER A 15 16.05 -3.45 -10.46
C SER A 15 15.98 -4.90 -10.98
N THR A 16 17.15 -5.52 -11.12
CA THR A 16 17.28 -6.93 -11.47
C THR A 16 17.11 -7.84 -10.25
N SER A 17 16.75 -7.27 -9.10
CA SER A 17 16.53 -8.00 -7.87
C SER A 17 15.26 -8.84 -7.98
N THR A 18 15.37 -10.13 -7.73
CA THR A 18 14.22 -11.04 -7.61
C THR A 18 13.51 -10.90 -6.26
N GLN A 19 14.02 -10.08 -5.35
CA GLN A 19 13.39 -9.75 -4.09
C GLN A 19 12.61 -8.45 -4.25
N TYR A 20 11.31 -8.53 -4.02
CA TYR A 20 10.46 -7.35 -3.95
C TYR A 20 10.94 -6.47 -2.80
N SER A 21 11.12 -5.19 -3.08
CA SER A 21 11.42 -4.19 -2.07
C SER A 21 10.45 -3.02 -2.22
N THR A 22 10.31 -2.22 -1.16
CA THR A 22 9.49 -0.99 -1.22
C THR A 22 9.98 0.02 -2.24
N ALA A 23 11.20 -0.17 -2.78
CA ALA A 23 11.77 0.62 -3.87
C ALA A 23 11.42 0.08 -5.26
N ASP A 24 10.80 -1.11 -5.37
CA ASP A 24 10.36 -1.67 -6.65
C ASP A 24 9.13 -0.90 -7.14
N ILE A 25 9.18 -0.45 -8.40
CA ILE A 25 8.07 0.29 -9.03
C ILE A 25 6.76 -0.51 -9.03
N THR A 26 6.82 -1.82 -9.16
CA THR A 26 5.64 -2.69 -9.16
C THR A 26 4.98 -2.73 -7.78
N VAL A 27 5.77 -2.77 -6.72
CA VAL A 27 5.29 -2.70 -5.33
C VAL A 27 4.71 -1.33 -5.06
N THR A 28 5.41 -0.25 -5.42
CA THR A 28 4.92 1.11 -5.27
C THR A 28 3.60 1.31 -6.01
N LEU A 29 3.51 0.85 -7.27
CA LEU A 29 2.27 0.93 -8.03
C LEU A 29 1.14 0.13 -7.38
N ALA A 30 1.41 -1.08 -6.90
CA ALA A 30 0.42 -1.90 -6.22
C ALA A 30 -0.05 -1.25 -4.90
N HIS A 31 0.84 -0.60 -4.15
CA HIS A 31 0.54 0.17 -2.95
C HIS A 31 -0.43 1.34 -3.26
N GLU A 32 -0.07 2.18 -4.21
CA GLU A 32 -0.89 3.33 -4.61
C GLU A 32 -2.25 2.91 -5.19
N LEU A 33 -2.28 1.83 -5.97
CA LEU A 33 -3.54 1.23 -6.43
C LEU A 33 -4.36 0.66 -5.26
N GLY A 34 -3.71 0.15 -4.22
CA GLY A 34 -4.37 -0.25 -2.97
C GLY A 34 -5.15 0.92 -2.37
N HIS A 35 -4.51 2.08 -2.21
CA HIS A 35 -5.17 3.31 -1.73
C HIS A 35 -6.31 3.75 -2.65
N TYR A 36 -6.08 3.75 -3.96
CA TYR A 36 -7.13 4.07 -4.94
C TYR A 36 -8.35 3.16 -4.81
N LEU A 37 -8.15 1.92 -4.41
CA LEU A 37 -9.18 0.92 -4.18
C LEU A 37 -9.65 0.85 -2.71
N GLY A 38 -9.33 1.86 -1.91
CA GLY A 38 -9.87 2.07 -0.57
C GLY A 38 -9.13 1.35 0.55
N LEU A 39 -7.90 0.91 0.33
CA LEU A 39 -7.04 0.40 1.40
C LEU A 39 -6.35 1.53 2.16
N HIS A 40 -6.10 1.29 3.43
CA HIS A 40 -5.29 2.12 4.32
C HIS A 40 -3.95 1.43 4.58
N HIS A 41 -3.02 2.14 5.22
CA HIS A 41 -1.74 1.57 5.61
C HIS A 41 -1.92 0.44 6.64
N ALA A 42 -1.01 -0.54 6.59
CA ALA A 42 -1.02 -1.69 7.49
C ALA A 42 -0.31 -1.43 8.83
N PHE A 43 0.10 -0.19 9.12
CA PHE A 43 0.69 0.22 10.38
C PHE A 43 -0.24 1.18 11.13
N SER A 44 0.10 1.46 12.41
CA SER A 44 -0.68 2.39 13.22
C SER A 44 -0.72 3.78 12.58
N GLU A 45 -1.93 4.26 12.32
CA GLU A 45 -2.19 5.60 11.81
C GLU A 45 -3.56 6.06 12.31
N ASN A 46 -3.67 7.30 12.80
CA ASN A 46 -4.97 7.89 13.15
C ASN A 46 -5.47 8.81 12.03
N ASP A 47 -6.70 9.30 12.17
CA ASP A 47 -7.35 10.19 11.19
C ASP A 47 -6.60 11.53 10.96
N GLU A 48 -5.68 11.89 11.87
CA GLU A 48 -4.84 13.09 11.78
C GLU A 48 -3.49 12.79 11.11
N GLY A 49 -3.24 11.54 10.70
CA GLY A 49 -1.98 11.11 10.11
C GLY A 49 -0.86 10.93 11.13
N ILE A 50 -1.19 10.69 12.40
CA ILE A 50 -0.22 10.41 13.46
C ILE A 50 0.03 8.91 13.52
N TYR A 51 1.29 8.52 13.44
CA TYR A 51 1.75 7.13 13.40
C TYR A 51 2.19 6.59 14.77
N ASP A 52 2.44 7.47 15.74
CA ASP A 52 2.83 7.09 17.09
C ASP A 52 1.63 6.57 17.88
N GLY A 53 1.70 5.33 18.30
CA GLY A 53 0.64 4.65 19.03
C GLY A 53 0.24 3.31 18.42
N CYS A 54 -0.95 2.84 18.79
CA CYS A 54 -1.52 1.57 18.33
C CYS A 54 -2.94 1.77 17.81
N PHE A 55 -3.06 2.54 16.74
CA PHE A 55 -4.33 2.82 16.07
C PHE A 55 -4.51 1.81 14.95
N ASP A 56 -5.58 1.04 14.99
CA ASP A 56 -5.96 0.12 13.94
C ASP A 56 -7.01 0.80 13.07
N SER A 57 -6.55 1.42 12.01
CA SER A 57 -7.36 2.26 11.12
C SER A 57 -7.49 1.68 9.71
N ASP A 58 -6.95 0.49 9.45
CA ASP A 58 -7.03 -0.10 8.11
C ASP A 58 -8.35 -0.87 7.86
N TYR A 59 -9.14 -1.09 8.92
CA TYR A 59 -10.43 -1.80 8.87
C TYR A 59 -10.32 -3.24 8.36
N CYS A 60 -9.20 -3.91 8.62
CA CYS A 60 -8.91 -5.29 8.23
C CYS A 60 -8.45 -6.09 9.43
N ASP A 61 -9.29 -7.00 9.92
CA ASP A 61 -9.03 -7.76 11.16
C ASP A 61 -7.82 -8.72 11.02
N ASP A 62 -7.49 -9.09 9.79
CA ASP A 62 -6.40 -10.01 9.48
C ASP A 62 -5.06 -9.30 9.18
N THR A 63 -4.98 -7.99 9.42
CA THR A 63 -3.76 -7.19 9.27
C THR A 63 -3.19 -6.82 10.64
N PRO A 64 -2.02 -7.37 11.04
CA PRO A 64 -1.38 -7.00 12.31
C PRO A 64 -0.91 -5.54 12.30
N THR A 65 -1.30 -4.77 13.30
CA THR A 65 -0.90 -3.36 13.46
C THR A 65 0.36 -3.23 14.31
N TYR A 66 1.26 -2.33 13.94
CA TYR A 66 2.47 -2.02 14.70
C TYR A 66 2.68 -0.51 14.83
N ASN A 67 3.41 -0.08 15.88
CA ASN A 67 3.80 1.31 16.05
C ASN A 67 4.96 1.65 15.10
N LYS A 68 4.64 2.42 14.06
CA LYS A 68 5.63 2.77 13.03
C LYS A 68 6.76 3.66 13.59
N VAL A 69 6.47 4.55 14.53
CA VAL A 69 7.49 5.46 15.11
C VAL A 69 8.51 4.67 15.93
N GLU A 70 8.06 3.70 16.72
CA GLU A 70 8.96 2.80 17.46
C GLU A 70 9.80 1.95 16.51
N TYR A 71 9.19 1.41 15.46
CA TYR A 71 9.93 0.67 14.45
C TYR A 71 11.01 1.53 13.77
N ASP A 72 10.67 2.75 13.34
CA ASP A 72 11.61 3.65 12.66
C ASP A 72 12.76 4.06 13.60
N ALA A 73 12.49 4.22 14.89
CA ALA A 73 13.52 4.47 15.91
C ALA A 73 14.46 3.27 16.08
N ASP A 74 13.93 2.06 16.16
CA ASP A 74 14.72 0.83 16.24
C ASP A 74 15.55 0.60 14.96
N TYR A 75 14.95 0.84 13.80
CA TYR A 75 15.66 0.82 12.50
C TYR A 75 16.88 1.75 12.53
N ALA A 76 16.69 3.01 12.91
CA ALA A 76 17.77 3.99 12.96
C ALA A 76 18.83 3.64 14.00
N TYR A 77 18.42 3.13 15.16
CA TYR A 77 19.32 2.67 16.22
C TYR A 77 20.18 1.50 15.76
N THR A 78 19.55 0.46 15.18
CA THR A 78 20.23 -0.76 14.75
C THR A 78 21.20 -0.47 13.60
N ALA A 79 20.80 0.35 12.63
CA ALA A 79 21.67 0.77 11.54
C ALA A 79 22.97 1.44 12.03
N LYS A 80 22.87 2.21 13.12
CA LYS A 80 24.00 2.98 13.66
C LYS A 80 24.84 2.18 14.67
N ASN A 81 24.22 1.42 15.54
CA ASN A 81 24.86 0.88 16.74
C ASN A 81 25.04 -0.64 16.68
N ASP A 82 24.29 -1.35 15.82
CA ASP A 82 24.36 -2.81 15.68
C ASP A 82 24.25 -3.25 14.22
N PRO A 83 25.21 -2.83 13.36
CA PRO A 83 25.17 -3.12 11.93
C PRO A 83 25.26 -4.63 11.61
N ALA A 84 25.71 -5.45 12.54
CA ALA A 84 25.74 -6.90 12.37
C ALA A 84 24.33 -7.52 12.32
N ASN A 85 23.38 -6.92 13.05
CA ASN A 85 21.98 -7.30 13.05
C ASN A 85 21.13 -6.49 12.08
N PHE A 86 21.69 -5.50 11.38
CA PHE A 86 20.99 -4.74 10.36
C PHE A 86 20.81 -5.58 9.08
N THR A 87 19.99 -6.61 9.18
CA THR A 87 19.73 -7.58 8.13
C THR A 87 18.28 -7.53 7.69
N PHE A 88 18.00 -7.97 6.46
CA PHE A 88 16.62 -8.05 5.95
C PHE A 88 15.72 -8.87 6.87
N ASP A 89 16.20 -10.02 7.35
CA ASP A 89 15.43 -10.89 8.25
C ASP A 89 15.09 -10.26 9.61
N TYR A 90 15.92 -9.35 10.08
CA TYR A 90 15.63 -8.54 11.26
C TYR A 90 14.61 -7.44 10.92
N LEU A 91 14.87 -6.69 9.84
CA LEU A 91 14.11 -5.52 9.48
C LEU A 91 12.68 -5.81 9.00
N VAL A 92 12.37 -7.03 8.54
CA VAL A 92 11.00 -7.40 8.18
C VAL A 92 10.15 -7.80 9.39
N LYS A 93 10.74 -7.91 10.58
CA LYS A 93 10.01 -8.26 11.80
C LYS A 93 9.37 -7.03 12.44
N ARG A 94 8.16 -7.25 12.94
CA ARG A 94 7.35 -6.24 13.63
C ARG A 94 6.80 -6.84 14.90
N GLU A 95 6.53 -6.00 15.87
CA GLU A 95 5.74 -6.35 17.04
C GLU A 95 4.32 -5.81 16.86
N ASN A 96 3.33 -6.71 16.96
CA ASN A 96 1.94 -6.31 16.96
C ASN A 96 1.65 -5.56 18.27
N CYS A 97 1.34 -4.28 18.17
CA CYS A 97 1.17 -3.41 19.33
C CYS A 97 -0.06 -3.73 20.20
N LYS A 98 -0.98 -4.57 19.72
CA LYS A 98 -2.14 -5.04 20.49
C LYS A 98 -1.87 -6.34 21.23
N THR A 99 -1.10 -7.24 20.64
CA THR A 99 -0.89 -8.60 21.16
C THR A 99 0.53 -8.83 21.67
N ASN A 100 1.47 -7.91 21.41
CA ASN A 100 2.90 -8.02 21.68
C ASN A 100 3.54 -9.27 21.05
N GLN A 101 2.91 -9.79 19.98
CA GLN A 101 3.45 -10.92 19.23
C GLN A 101 4.25 -10.43 18.03
N THR A 102 5.41 -11.03 17.84
CA THR A 102 6.22 -10.75 16.64
C THR A 102 5.62 -11.39 15.42
N PHE A 103 5.53 -10.61 14.33
CA PHE A 103 5.14 -11.10 13.01
C PHE A 103 6.13 -10.64 11.94
N THR A 104 6.07 -11.26 10.78
CA THR A 104 6.88 -10.86 9.61
C THR A 104 6.01 -10.02 8.67
N SER A 105 6.48 -8.82 8.35
CA SER A 105 5.78 -7.95 7.43
C SER A 105 5.86 -8.46 6.00
N THR A 106 4.69 -8.69 5.38
CA THR A 106 4.53 -9.16 4.01
C THR A 106 3.53 -8.30 3.22
N ASN A 107 2.94 -7.31 3.88
CA ASN A 107 1.83 -6.55 3.34
C ASN A 107 2.33 -5.46 2.38
N ILE A 108 1.69 -5.35 1.21
CA ILE A 108 1.98 -4.30 0.22
C ILE A 108 1.63 -2.91 0.77
N MET A 109 0.67 -2.79 1.70
CA MET A 109 0.29 -1.51 2.32
C MET A 109 1.22 -1.08 3.48
N ASP A 110 2.37 -1.73 3.65
CA ASP A 110 3.42 -1.29 4.58
C ASP A 110 4.40 -0.33 3.89
N TYR A 111 4.93 0.67 4.63
CA TYR A 111 5.94 1.62 4.13
C TYR A 111 7.38 1.19 4.37
N SER A 112 7.57 0.36 5.37
CA SER A 112 8.91 0.01 5.85
C SER A 112 9.41 -1.27 5.18
N VAL A 113 10.63 -1.69 5.51
CA VAL A 113 11.23 -2.91 4.96
C VAL A 113 10.30 -4.10 5.18
N SER A 114 9.80 -4.68 4.10
CA SER A 114 8.79 -5.73 4.08
C SER A 114 9.02 -6.64 2.86
N TYR A 115 8.49 -7.85 2.88
CA TYR A 115 8.41 -8.65 1.66
C TYR A 115 7.49 -8.01 0.61
N SER A 116 6.47 -7.26 1.04
CA SER A 116 5.53 -6.53 0.19
C SER A 116 4.98 -7.36 -0.97
N ASP A 117 4.63 -8.62 -0.69
CA ASP A 117 4.29 -9.60 -1.71
C ASP A 117 2.79 -9.92 -1.78
N ARG A 118 1.99 -9.37 -0.85
CA ARG A 118 0.57 -9.72 -0.78
C ARG A 118 -0.32 -8.67 -0.13
N PHE A 119 -1.60 -8.75 -0.49
CA PHE A 119 -2.71 -8.23 0.29
C PHE A 119 -3.36 -9.35 1.12
N THR A 120 -3.88 -9.01 2.28
CA THR A 120 -4.63 -9.95 3.13
C THR A 120 -6.01 -10.30 2.53
N ASN A 121 -6.74 -11.22 3.15
CA ASN A 121 -8.08 -11.59 2.67
C ASN A 121 -9.08 -10.44 2.86
N ASP A 122 -9.00 -9.74 4.00
CA ASP A 122 -9.89 -8.62 4.29
C ASP A 122 -9.60 -7.43 3.37
N GLN A 123 -8.32 -7.14 3.11
CA GLN A 123 -7.94 -6.15 2.12
C GLN A 123 -8.47 -6.49 0.72
N ARG A 124 -8.36 -7.76 0.29
CA ARG A 124 -8.95 -8.20 -0.99
C ARG A 124 -10.47 -8.09 -1.03
N SER A 125 -11.14 -8.37 0.09
CA SER A 125 -12.60 -8.23 0.21
C SER A 125 -12.99 -6.76 0.11
N ARG A 126 -12.24 -5.87 0.77
CA ARG A 126 -12.43 -4.42 0.70
C ARG A 126 -12.23 -3.88 -0.72
N ILE A 127 -11.17 -4.28 -1.42
CA ILE A 127 -10.94 -3.95 -2.83
C ILE A 127 -12.14 -4.36 -3.70
N ARG A 128 -12.62 -5.61 -3.54
CA ARG A 128 -13.78 -6.11 -4.30
C ARG A 128 -15.04 -5.30 -4.01
N HIS A 129 -15.26 -4.92 -2.75
CA HIS A 129 -16.38 -4.06 -2.37
C HIS A 129 -16.31 -2.70 -3.07
N VAL A 130 -15.15 -2.04 -3.04
CA VAL A 130 -14.94 -0.75 -3.71
C VAL A 130 -15.15 -0.87 -5.22
N LEU A 131 -14.58 -1.88 -5.86
CA LEU A 131 -14.78 -2.14 -7.29
C LEU A 131 -16.26 -2.35 -7.65
N THR A 132 -17.02 -2.99 -6.76
CA THR A 132 -18.42 -3.33 -7.00
C THR A 132 -19.36 -2.14 -6.80
N TYR A 133 -19.13 -1.34 -5.77
CA TYR A 133 -20.12 -0.37 -5.29
C TYR A 133 -19.70 1.09 -5.41
N SER A 134 -18.40 1.40 -5.47
CA SER A 134 -17.95 2.79 -5.51
C SER A 134 -18.33 3.46 -6.84
N PRO A 135 -19.07 4.58 -6.81
CA PRO A 135 -19.41 5.32 -8.02
C PRO A 135 -18.19 6.00 -8.66
N LEU A 136 -17.08 6.09 -7.91
CA LEU A 136 -15.86 6.78 -8.33
C LEU A 136 -14.93 5.90 -9.19
N ILE A 137 -15.13 4.58 -9.14
CA ILE A 137 -14.36 3.63 -9.94
C ILE A 137 -15.13 3.32 -11.22
N PRO A 138 -14.54 3.52 -12.41
CA PRO A 138 -15.18 3.18 -13.68
C PRO A 138 -15.51 1.69 -13.79
N GLY A 139 -16.60 1.37 -14.44
CA GLY A 139 -16.99 -0.01 -14.77
C GLY A 139 -18.42 -0.36 -14.39
N PRO A 140 -18.89 -1.56 -14.76
CA PRO A 140 -20.23 -2.02 -14.44
C PRO A 140 -20.37 -2.21 -12.93
N LYS A 141 -21.43 -1.65 -12.33
CA LYS A 141 -21.74 -1.75 -10.91
C LYS A 141 -22.92 -2.71 -10.70
N GLN A 142 -22.83 -3.49 -9.62
CA GLN A 142 -23.90 -4.40 -9.25
C GLN A 142 -25.16 -3.60 -8.87
N GLY A 143 -26.30 -3.93 -9.48
CA GLY A 143 -27.58 -3.25 -9.22
C GLY A 143 -27.83 -1.97 -10.03
N GLN A 144 -26.91 -1.52 -10.84
CA GLN A 144 -27.16 -0.46 -11.79
C GLN A 144 -27.49 -1.06 -13.16
N THR A 145 -28.70 -0.82 -13.65
CA THR A 145 -29.03 -1.04 -15.05
C THR A 145 -28.24 -0.04 -15.85
N GLN A 146 -27.14 -0.50 -16.45
CA GLN A 146 -26.39 0.37 -17.39
C GLN A 146 -27.25 0.62 -18.62
N THR A 147 -27.83 1.81 -18.69
CA THR A 147 -28.03 2.41 -20.00
C THR A 147 -26.66 2.81 -20.50
N ARG A 148 -26.01 1.92 -21.26
CA ARG A 148 -24.84 2.31 -22.04
C ARG A 148 -25.30 3.44 -22.97
N SER A 149 -24.92 4.68 -22.66
CA SER A 149 -24.74 5.64 -23.70
C SER A 149 -23.56 5.12 -24.52
N VAL A 150 -23.84 4.69 -25.73
CA VAL A 150 -22.80 4.33 -26.69
C VAL A 150 -22.04 5.62 -26.94
N VAL A 151 -20.86 5.74 -26.37
CA VAL A 151 -19.91 6.78 -26.81
C VAL A 151 -19.41 6.27 -28.16
N GLU A 152 -20.00 6.79 -29.24
CA GLU A 152 -19.54 6.51 -30.57
C GLU A 152 -18.18 7.17 -30.78
N GLY A 153 -17.15 6.35 -30.88
CA GLY A 153 -15.80 6.74 -31.31
C GLY A 153 -14.79 6.90 -30.14
N PRO A 154 -13.51 6.80 -30.45
CA PRO A 154 -12.46 7.11 -29.53
C PRO A 154 -12.51 8.59 -29.16
N ILE A 155 -12.51 8.90 -27.87
CA ILE A 155 -12.31 10.27 -27.39
C ILE A 155 -10.83 10.58 -27.64
N ASP A 156 -10.53 11.28 -28.70
CA ASP A 156 -9.20 11.87 -28.93
C ASP A 156 -8.99 12.97 -27.91
N LEU A 157 -8.44 12.59 -26.78
CA LEU A 157 -7.92 13.56 -25.82
C LEU A 157 -6.60 14.12 -26.40
N PRO A 158 -6.48 15.44 -26.57
CA PRO A 158 -5.24 16.01 -27.07
C PRO A 158 -4.10 15.65 -26.13
N ILE A 159 -3.10 14.94 -26.65
CA ILE A 159 -1.85 14.66 -25.92
C ILE A 159 -1.19 16.00 -25.65
N ARG A 160 -1.22 16.46 -24.41
CA ARG A 160 -0.42 17.60 -23.97
C ARG A 160 1.02 17.12 -23.84
N THR A 161 1.84 17.42 -24.84
CA THR A 161 3.29 17.35 -24.67
C THR A 161 3.69 18.39 -23.64
N ALA A 162 4.26 17.95 -22.52
CA ALA A 162 4.88 18.83 -21.54
C ALA A 162 6.04 19.59 -22.24
N ARG A 163 6.00 20.91 -22.12
CA ARG A 163 7.13 21.78 -22.50
C ARG A 163 8.10 21.89 -21.36
#